data_96a3f0c42c288adea13fd0886b7487e6
#
_entry.id   96a3f0c42c288adea13fd0886b7487e6
#
_cell.length_a   1.000
_cell.length_b   1.000
_cell.length_c   1.000
_cell.angle_alpha   90.00
_cell.angle_beta   90.00
_cell.angle_gamma   90.00
#
_symmetry.space_group_name_H-M   'P 1'
#
loop_
_entity.id
_entity.type
_entity.pdbx_description
1 polymer ?
#
loop_
_entity_poly.entity_id
_entity_poly.type
_entity_poly.pdbx_seq_one_letter_code
_entity_poly.pdbx_strand_id
1 'polypeptide(L)'
;GAAAEKAVCELRSTGFSKNHLSKDGTPEHVYFPRMPYIADGNPNTEQSIIKLMRYSKHLRSKDVVIFLGVGGSYLGNKVLFDAFGGYHWNTSATLRQGQPFIYFSGNNLDPVDCNSLLFKMRRLAMNSAEQGKKLKIMLVPISKSGTTLETISAFTYFYANLSQNADIDLDCTVVTDLKAPVENAPLLQLAEKFGWERFDIKEGIGGRFCIMTDPGLVTMAALGGDI
;
A
#
# COMPACT_ATOMS: atom_id res chain seq x y z
N GLY A 1 31.69 -0.99 -17.45
CA GLY A 1 32.83 -0.16 -17.82
C GLY A 1 32.78 1.20 -17.13
N ALA A 2 33.87 1.98 -17.20
CA ALA A 2 34.08 3.25 -16.47
C ALA A 2 32.93 4.28 -16.61
N ALA A 3 32.25 4.34 -17.75
CA ALA A 3 31.11 5.25 -17.93
C ALA A 3 29.90 4.86 -17.07
N ALA A 4 29.62 3.57 -16.94
CA ALA A 4 28.53 3.09 -16.10
C ALA A 4 28.84 3.30 -14.60
N GLU A 5 30.10 3.04 -14.22
CA GLU A 5 30.56 3.26 -12.84
C GLU A 5 30.48 4.75 -12.44
N LYS A 6 30.92 5.64 -13.34
CA LYS A 6 30.78 7.08 -13.16
C LYS A 6 29.31 7.50 -13.01
N ALA A 7 28.41 6.99 -13.84
CA ALA A 7 26.99 7.30 -13.76
C ALA A 7 26.36 6.81 -12.44
N VAL A 8 26.75 5.63 -11.96
CA VAL A 8 26.28 5.11 -10.66
C VAL A 8 26.80 5.96 -9.50
N CYS A 9 28.09 6.35 -9.54
CA CYS A 9 28.65 7.23 -8.52
C CYS A 9 27.98 8.61 -8.51
N GLU A 10 27.72 9.19 -9.69
CA GLU A 10 27.01 10.46 -9.82
C GLU A 10 25.58 10.36 -9.25
N LEU A 11 24.83 9.31 -9.62
CA LEU A 11 23.49 9.07 -9.10
C LEU A 11 23.47 8.90 -7.55
N ARG A 12 24.43 8.16 -7.01
CA ARG A 12 24.51 7.95 -5.55
C ARG A 12 24.87 9.23 -4.80
N SER A 13 25.73 10.07 -5.34
CA SER A 13 26.20 11.30 -4.67
C SER A 13 25.20 12.45 -4.81
N THR A 14 24.62 12.64 -6.00
CA THR A 14 23.73 13.79 -6.30
C THR A 14 22.24 13.46 -6.18
N GLY A 15 21.84 12.22 -6.37
CA GLY A 15 20.44 11.81 -6.48
C GLY A 15 19.82 12.12 -7.85
N PHE A 16 20.63 12.58 -8.83
CA PHE A 16 20.16 12.90 -10.18
C PHE A 16 20.83 12.04 -11.23
N SER A 17 20.13 11.82 -12.33
CA SER A 17 20.67 11.23 -13.54
C SER A 17 20.45 12.18 -14.70
N LYS A 18 21.46 12.36 -15.55
CA LYS A 18 21.38 13.27 -16.73
C LYS A 18 20.23 12.94 -17.68
N ASN A 19 19.79 11.69 -17.68
CA ASN A 19 18.77 11.19 -18.59
C ASN A 19 17.39 11.01 -17.93
N HIS A 20 17.26 11.38 -16.65
CA HIS A 20 15.99 11.31 -15.94
C HIS A 20 15.45 12.72 -15.72
N LEU A 21 14.58 13.11 -16.63
CA LEU A 21 13.97 14.45 -16.66
C LEU A 21 12.47 14.32 -16.45
N SER A 22 11.92 15.30 -15.75
CA SER A 22 10.47 15.51 -15.62
C SER A 22 9.87 15.94 -16.97
N LYS A 23 8.54 16.08 -17.01
CA LYS A 23 7.83 16.46 -18.24
C LYS A 23 8.20 17.84 -18.78
N ASP A 24 8.66 18.73 -17.91
CA ASP A 24 9.12 20.10 -18.24
C ASP A 24 10.63 20.15 -18.60
N GLY A 25 11.32 19.02 -18.62
CA GLY A 25 12.73 18.92 -18.96
C GLY A 25 13.70 19.22 -17.81
N THR A 26 13.20 19.47 -16.60
CA THR A 26 14.05 19.65 -15.41
C THR A 26 14.56 18.31 -14.88
N PRO A 27 15.79 18.24 -14.30
CA PRO A 27 16.27 17.02 -13.67
C PRO A 27 15.35 16.57 -12.52
N GLU A 28 14.91 15.32 -12.57
CA GLU A 28 14.08 14.72 -11.52
C GLU A 28 14.94 13.86 -10.59
N HIS A 29 14.67 13.90 -9.30
CA HIS A 29 15.35 13.07 -8.32
C HIS A 29 15.10 11.57 -8.56
N VAL A 30 16.15 10.77 -8.40
CA VAL A 30 16.10 9.32 -8.46
C VAL A 30 16.48 8.76 -7.10
N TYR A 31 15.49 8.50 -6.26
CA TYR A 31 15.71 8.17 -4.84
C TYR A 31 15.89 6.69 -4.55
N PHE A 32 15.69 5.78 -5.51
CA PHE A 32 15.75 4.34 -5.21
C PHE A 32 17.07 3.87 -4.54
N PRO A 33 18.27 4.46 -4.83
CA PRO A 33 19.49 4.05 -4.14
C PRO A 33 19.55 4.49 -2.67
N ARG A 34 18.68 5.42 -2.25
CA ARG A 34 18.63 5.97 -0.89
C ARG A 34 17.52 5.37 -0.03
N MET A 35 16.61 4.61 -0.62
CA MET A 35 15.47 4.02 0.10
C MET A 35 15.86 3.10 1.27
N PRO A 36 16.96 2.31 1.22
CA PRO A 36 17.35 1.48 2.35
C PRO A 36 17.89 2.25 3.55
N TYR A 37 18.15 3.56 3.40
CA TYR A 37 18.78 4.37 4.45
C TYR A 37 17.78 5.35 5.04
N ILE A 38 17.60 5.29 6.36
CA ILE A 38 16.76 6.23 7.11
C ILE A 38 17.61 7.47 7.41
N ALA A 39 17.27 8.59 6.79
CA ALA A 39 17.93 9.89 7.04
C ALA A 39 17.04 11.04 6.56
N ASP A 40 17.32 12.24 7.06
CA ASP A 40 16.68 13.46 6.56
C ASP A 40 16.99 13.68 5.07
N GLY A 41 15.99 14.05 4.32
CA GLY A 41 16.09 14.22 2.85
C GLY A 41 16.04 12.91 2.05
N ASN A 42 16.01 11.75 2.72
CA ASN A 42 15.74 10.46 2.06
C ASN A 42 14.23 10.18 1.98
N PRO A 43 13.80 9.26 1.11
CA PRO A 43 12.39 8.82 1.07
C PRO A 43 11.90 8.30 2.43
N ASN A 44 12.73 7.54 3.13
CA ASN A 44 12.46 7.06 4.48
C ASN A 44 13.16 7.97 5.49
N THR A 45 12.37 8.64 6.31
CA THR A 45 12.83 9.43 7.45
C THR A 45 12.48 8.70 8.75
N GLU A 46 13.17 9.04 9.83
CA GLU A 46 12.85 8.48 11.14
C GLU A 46 11.37 8.70 11.51
N GLN A 47 10.84 9.88 11.20
CA GLN A 47 9.43 10.21 11.46
C GLN A 47 8.46 9.33 10.65
N SER A 48 8.75 9.07 9.36
CA SER A 48 7.89 8.21 8.53
C SER A 48 7.87 6.77 9.05
N ILE A 49 9.04 6.24 9.43
CA ILE A 49 9.15 4.89 9.98
C ILE A 49 8.44 4.79 11.34
N ILE A 50 8.66 5.74 12.26
CA ILE A 50 7.98 5.76 13.56
C ILE A 50 6.45 5.84 13.39
N LYS A 51 5.97 6.66 12.45
CA LYS A 51 4.54 6.76 12.12
C LYS A 51 4.00 5.39 11.72
N LEU A 52 4.67 4.72 10.80
CA LEU A 52 4.26 3.41 10.30
C LEU A 52 4.32 2.33 11.39
N MET A 53 5.38 2.30 12.19
CA MET A 53 5.51 1.38 13.34
C MET A 53 4.37 1.56 14.35
N ARG A 54 3.99 2.79 14.66
CA ARG A 54 2.83 3.06 15.53
C ARG A 54 1.53 2.57 14.90
N TYR A 55 1.36 2.82 13.61
CA TYR A 55 0.17 2.42 12.89
C TYR A 55 0.08 0.90 12.65
N SER A 56 1.20 0.19 12.67
CA SER A 56 1.24 -1.27 12.49
C SER A 56 0.31 -2.02 13.46
N LYS A 57 0.19 -1.53 14.70
CA LYS A 57 -0.74 -2.11 15.70
C LYS A 57 -2.20 -2.02 15.25
N HIS A 58 -2.55 -0.90 14.60
CA HIS A 58 -3.90 -0.69 14.08
C HIS A 58 -4.18 -1.61 12.88
N LEU A 59 -3.24 -1.75 11.94
CA LEU A 59 -3.35 -2.70 10.83
C LEU A 59 -3.53 -4.13 11.34
N ARG A 60 -2.71 -4.55 12.30
CA ARG A 60 -2.74 -5.89 12.89
C ARG A 60 -3.94 -6.17 13.79
N SER A 61 -4.66 -5.14 14.22
CA SER A 61 -5.91 -5.29 14.98
C SER A 61 -7.11 -5.66 14.10
N LYS A 62 -6.95 -5.66 12.78
CA LYS A 62 -7.99 -6.07 11.84
C LYS A 62 -7.98 -7.58 11.64
N ASP A 63 -9.13 -8.12 11.24
CA ASP A 63 -9.24 -9.53 10.86
C ASP A 63 -8.75 -9.75 9.41
N VAL A 64 -8.96 -8.74 8.56
CA VAL A 64 -8.61 -8.76 7.14
C VAL A 64 -8.01 -7.43 6.70
N VAL A 65 -6.94 -7.49 5.90
CA VAL A 65 -6.39 -6.33 5.16
C VAL A 65 -6.45 -6.63 3.67
N ILE A 66 -7.05 -5.74 2.89
CA ILE A 66 -7.15 -5.85 1.43
C ILE A 66 -6.37 -4.71 0.79
N PHE A 67 -5.28 -5.05 0.13
CA PHE A 67 -4.48 -4.12 -0.65
C PHE A 67 -5.04 -3.99 -2.06
N LEU A 68 -5.27 -2.75 -2.50
CA LEU A 68 -5.82 -2.43 -3.81
C LEU A 68 -4.82 -1.59 -4.59
N GLY A 69 -4.28 -2.14 -5.67
CA GLY A 69 -3.27 -1.45 -6.46
C GLY A 69 -2.92 -2.21 -7.73
N VAL A 70 -2.26 -1.53 -8.66
CA VAL A 70 -1.84 -2.08 -9.95
C VAL A 70 -0.35 -1.84 -10.19
N GLY A 71 0.29 -2.67 -10.98
CA GLY A 71 1.69 -2.52 -11.36
C GLY A 71 2.62 -2.50 -10.15
N GLY A 72 3.41 -1.43 -9.99
CA GLY A 72 4.35 -1.27 -8.88
C GLY A 72 3.68 -1.25 -7.51
N SER A 73 2.48 -0.70 -7.42
CA SER A 73 1.68 -0.68 -6.18
C SER A 73 1.12 -2.04 -5.77
N TYR A 74 1.13 -3.02 -6.67
CA TYR A 74 0.75 -4.41 -6.41
C TYR A 74 1.96 -5.33 -6.28
N LEU A 75 2.85 -5.32 -7.29
CA LEU A 75 3.93 -6.31 -7.40
C LEU A 75 4.90 -6.26 -6.22
N GLY A 76 5.31 -5.07 -5.78
CA GLY A 76 6.20 -4.92 -4.62
C GLY A 76 5.58 -5.48 -3.34
N ASN A 77 4.31 -5.17 -3.10
CA ASN A 77 3.55 -5.66 -1.96
C ASN A 77 3.38 -7.18 -2.00
N LYS A 78 3.09 -7.72 -3.18
CA LYS A 78 2.98 -9.18 -3.38
C LYS A 78 4.29 -9.90 -3.14
N VAL A 79 5.43 -9.32 -3.57
CA VAL A 79 6.76 -9.88 -3.30
C VAL A 79 7.05 -9.93 -1.79
N LEU A 80 6.75 -8.86 -1.05
CA LEU A 80 6.92 -8.84 0.41
C LEU A 80 6.01 -9.86 1.08
N PHE A 81 4.76 -9.94 0.67
CA PHE A 81 3.83 -10.95 1.19
C PHE A 81 4.32 -12.37 0.93
N ASP A 82 4.76 -12.70 -0.28
CA ASP A 82 5.23 -14.05 -0.62
C ASP A 82 6.53 -14.41 0.10
N ALA A 83 7.44 -13.43 0.28
CA ALA A 83 8.72 -13.67 0.96
C ALA A 83 8.57 -13.83 2.48
N PHE A 84 7.73 -13.06 3.13
CA PHE A 84 7.63 -13.01 4.59
C PHE A 84 6.38 -13.71 5.14
N GLY A 85 5.23 -13.62 4.46
CA GLY A 85 4.01 -14.33 4.83
C GLY A 85 4.00 -15.78 4.35
N GLY A 86 4.52 -16.01 3.16
CA GLY A 86 4.56 -17.31 2.52
C GLY A 86 3.21 -17.77 1.93
N TYR A 87 3.28 -18.82 1.12
CA TYR A 87 2.15 -19.30 0.32
C TYR A 87 0.92 -19.71 1.16
N HIS A 88 1.15 -20.21 2.37
CA HIS A 88 0.09 -20.72 3.24
C HIS A 88 -0.43 -19.70 4.27
N TRP A 89 -0.03 -18.44 4.20
CA TRP A 89 -0.43 -17.41 5.17
C TRP A 89 -1.94 -17.39 5.44
N ASN A 90 -2.74 -17.29 4.40
CA ASN A 90 -4.20 -17.20 4.54
C ASN A 90 -4.90 -18.53 4.86
N THR A 91 -4.20 -19.66 4.86
CA THR A 91 -4.75 -20.99 5.14
C THR A 91 -4.28 -21.58 6.46
N SER A 92 -3.18 -21.06 7.02
CA SER A 92 -2.58 -21.56 8.27
C SER A 92 -2.70 -20.55 9.39
N ALA A 93 -3.49 -20.85 10.41
CA ALA A 93 -3.59 -20.02 11.61
C ALA A 93 -2.25 -19.95 12.38
N THR A 94 -1.48 -21.04 12.35
CA THR A 94 -0.16 -21.12 13.00
C THR A 94 0.86 -20.19 12.34
N LEU A 95 0.90 -20.13 11.01
CA LEU A 95 1.79 -19.20 10.31
C LEU A 95 1.38 -17.75 10.54
N ARG A 96 0.09 -17.49 10.56
CA ARG A 96 -0.46 -16.15 10.77
C ARG A 96 -0.28 -15.60 12.18
N GLN A 97 -0.17 -16.46 13.17
CA GLN A 97 0.05 -16.06 14.58
C GLN A 97 -0.88 -14.94 15.08
N GLY A 98 -2.15 -14.97 14.68
CA GLY A 98 -3.12 -13.94 15.04
C GLY A 98 -3.07 -12.67 14.19
N GLN A 99 -2.16 -12.57 13.22
CA GLN A 99 -2.14 -11.47 12.26
C GLN A 99 -3.31 -11.57 11.26
N PRO A 100 -3.69 -10.48 10.57
CA PRO A 100 -4.83 -10.47 9.66
C PRO A 100 -4.67 -11.40 8.46
N PHE A 101 -5.78 -11.81 7.87
CA PHE A 101 -5.78 -12.30 6.51
C PHE A 101 -5.36 -11.17 5.56
N ILE A 102 -4.52 -11.47 4.57
CA ILE A 102 -4.05 -10.47 3.60
C ILE A 102 -4.48 -10.87 2.20
N TYR A 103 -5.17 -9.98 1.53
CA TYR A 103 -5.61 -10.16 0.15
C TYR A 103 -5.15 -8.99 -0.71
N PHE A 104 -5.01 -9.26 -2.00
CA PHE A 104 -4.69 -8.28 -3.03
C PHE A 104 -5.78 -8.34 -4.09
N SER A 105 -6.24 -7.17 -4.55
CA SER A 105 -7.18 -7.04 -5.65
C SER A 105 -6.98 -5.69 -6.37
N GLY A 106 -7.71 -5.46 -7.46
CA GLY A 106 -7.61 -4.23 -8.22
C GLY A 106 -6.33 -4.12 -9.07
N ASN A 107 -5.60 -5.22 -9.26
CA ASN A 107 -4.50 -5.30 -10.22
C ASN A 107 -4.99 -5.47 -11.67
N ASN A 108 -6.25 -5.80 -11.83
CA ASN A 108 -7.02 -5.80 -13.06
C ASN A 108 -8.49 -5.44 -12.74
N LEU A 109 -9.33 -5.31 -13.76
CA LEU A 109 -10.77 -5.05 -13.61
C LEU A 109 -11.60 -6.34 -13.78
N ASP A 110 -11.06 -7.49 -13.39
CA ASP A 110 -11.76 -8.77 -13.48
C ASP A 110 -12.90 -8.84 -12.44
N PRO A 111 -14.17 -8.83 -12.88
CA PRO A 111 -15.29 -8.90 -11.97
C PRO A 111 -15.39 -10.25 -11.24
N VAL A 112 -14.83 -11.32 -11.80
CA VAL A 112 -14.84 -12.65 -11.17
C VAL A 112 -13.96 -12.66 -9.94
N ASP A 113 -12.74 -12.09 -10.02
CA ASP A 113 -11.82 -11.96 -8.89
C ASP A 113 -12.43 -11.09 -7.78
N CYS A 114 -12.91 -9.90 -8.15
CA CYS A 114 -13.52 -8.96 -7.20
C CYS A 114 -14.76 -9.56 -6.51
N ASN A 115 -15.66 -10.22 -7.27
CA ASN A 115 -16.85 -10.87 -6.72
C ASN A 115 -16.49 -12.05 -5.80
N SER A 116 -15.52 -12.85 -6.18
CA SER A 116 -15.03 -13.99 -5.38
C SER A 116 -14.50 -13.53 -4.02
N LEU A 117 -13.67 -12.47 -4.02
CA LEU A 117 -13.16 -11.90 -2.78
C LEU A 117 -14.28 -11.26 -1.93
N LEU A 118 -15.21 -10.51 -2.54
CA LEU A 118 -16.37 -9.95 -1.85
C LEU A 118 -17.24 -11.04 -1.22
N PHE A 119 -17.52 -12.11 -1.95
CA PHE A 119 -18.27 -13.26 -1.42
C PHE A 119 -17.58 -13.86 -0.20
N LYS A 120 -16.26 -14.02 -0.26
CA LYS A 120 -15.45 -14.50 0.88
C LYS A 120 -15.55 -13.57 2.08
N MET A 121 -15.50 -12.24 1.89
CA MET A 121 -15.67 -11.28 2.99
C MET A 121 -17.04 -11.40 3.64
N ARG A 122 -18.10 -11.51 2.84
CA ARG A 122 -19.46 -11.73 3.35
C ARG A 122 -19.60 -13.01 4.17
N ARG A 123 -18.98 -14.11 3.72
CA ARG A 123 -18.97 -15.38 4.48
C ARG A 123 -18.21 -15.25 5.80
N LEU A 124 -17.07 -14.59 5.81
CA LEU A 124 -16.31 -14.33 7.04
C LEU A 124 -17.11 -13.43 8.00
N ALA A 125 -17.83 -12.42 7.50
CA ALA A 125 -18.67 -11.56 8.29
C ALA A 125 -19.81 -12.33 8.95
N MET A 126 -20.50 -13.21 8.22
CA MET A 126 -21.53 -14.10 8.78
C MET A 126 -20.98 -14.97 9.91
N ASN A 127 -19.82 -15.61 9.69
CA ASN A 127 -19.19 -16.44 10.72
C ASN A 127 -18.79 -15.62 11.96
N SER A 128 -18.39 -14.36 11.79
CA SER A 128 -18.08 -13.46 12.91
C SER A 128 -19.35 -13.05 13.67
N ALA A 129 -20.44 -12.77 12.95
CA ALA A 129 -21.74 -12.41 13.52
C ALA A 129 -22.33 -13.55 14.36
N GLU A 130 -22.19 -14.81 13.95
CA GLU A 130 -22.57 -16.00 14.74
C GLU A 130 -21.84 -16.05 16.10
N GLN A 131 -20.65 -15.43 16.18
CA GLN A 131 -19.87 -15.30 17.42
C GLN A 131 -20.14 -13.98 18.17
N GLY A 132 -21.14 -13.19 17.74
CA GLY A 132 -21.49 -11.90 18.35
C GLY A 132 -20.47 -10.79 18.07
N LYS A 133 -19.69 -10.89 16.98
CA LYS A 133 -18.62 -9.94 16.62
C LYS A 133 -18.83 -9.40 15.21
N LYS A 134 -18.30 -8.21 14.94
CA LYS A 134 -18.17 -7.70 13.58
C LYS A 134 -16.82 -8.10 12.99
N LEU A 135 -16.80 -8.44 11.71
CA LEU A 135 -15.56 -8.64 10.96
C LEU A 135 -14.87 -7.29 10.74
N LYS A 136 -13.64 -7.13 11.20
CA LYS A 136 -12.86 -5.90 11.04
C LYS A 136 -12.05 -5.97 9.74
N ILE A 137 -12.39 -5.14 8.78
CA ILE A 137 -11.71 -5.07 7.48
C ILE A 137 -11.00 -3.74 7.32
N MET A 138 -9.76 -3.77 6.83
CA MET A 138 -9.01 -2.61 6.34
C MET A 138 -8.90 -2.66 4.83
N LEU A 139 -9.33 -1.61 4.13
CA LEU A 139 -9.02 -1.38 2.72
C LEU A 139 -7.82 -0.45 2.60
N VAL A 140 -6.84 -0.85 1.78
CA VAL A 140 -5.61 -0.09 1.56
C VAL A 140 -5.44 0.18 0.06
N PRO A 141 -6.11 1.20 -0.51
CA PRO A 141 -5.86 1.63 -1.87
C PRO A 141 -4.47 2.30 -1.98
N ILE A 142 -3.68 1.85 -2.97
CA ILE A 142 -2.32 2.33 -3.23
C ILE A 142 -2.25 2.85 -4.67
N SER A 143 -2.13 4.16 -4.83
CA SER A 143 -1.99 4.80 -6.14
C SER A 143 -1.26 6.13 -6.01
N LYS A 144 -0.12 6.29 -6.72
CA LYS A 144 0.66 7.54 -6.68
C LYS A 144 -0.16 8.74 -7.15
N SER A 145 -0.85 8.64 -8.28
CA SER A 145 -1.69 9.74 -8.79
C SER A 145 -3.01 9.90 -8.02
N GLY A 146 -3.43 8.90 -7.25
CA GLY A 146 -4.75 8.86 -6.66
C GLY A 146 -5.92 8.71 -7.66
N THR A 147 -5.61 8.53 -8.95
CA THR A 147 -6.58 8.49 -10.07
C THR A 147 -6.52 7.22 -10.91
N THR A 148 -5.65 6.25 -10.55
CA THR A 148 -5.51 5.01 -11.32
C THR A 148 -6.85 4.29 -11.39
N LEU A 149 -7.37 4.10 -12.60
CA LEU A 149 -8.73 3.61 -12.85
C LEU A 149 -9.01 2.28 -12.15
N GLU A 150 -8.10 1.33 -12.25
CA GLU A 150 -8.24 -0.01 -11.66
C GLU A 150 -8.33 0.08 -10.13
N THR A 151 -7.43 0.87 -9.53
CA THR A 151 -7.40 1.05 -8.06
C THR A 151 -8.66 1.73 -7.56
N ILE A 152 -9.09 2.82 -8.23
CA ILE A 152 -10.31 3.57 -7.84
C ILE A 152 -11.56 2.72 -8.03
N SER A 153 -11.67 2.01 -9.15
CA SER A 153 -12.83 1.14 -9.44
C SER A 153 -12.94 0.02 -8.42
N ALA A 154 -11.84 -0.68 -8.14
CA ALA A 154 -11.81 -1.73 -7.12
C ALA A 154 -12.12 -1.17 -5.72
N PHE A 155 -11.51 -0.04 -5.35
CA PHE A 155 -11.78 0.60 -4.07
C PHE A 155 -13.25 0.97 -3.92
N THR A 156 -13.82 1.65 -4.90
CA THR A 156 -15.24 2.06 -4.89
C THR A 156 -16.16 0.84 -4.79
N TYR A 157 -15.84 -0.21 -5.56
CA TYR A 157 -16.60 -1.45 -5.54
C TYR A 157 -16.61 -2.11 -4.15
N PHE A 158 -15.43 -2.33 -3.56
CA PHE A 158 -15.33 -2.94 -2.23
C PHE A 158 -15.92 -2.04 -1.16
N TYR A 159 -15.61 -0.74 -1.17
CA TYR A 159 -16.11 0.19 -0.17
C TYR A 159 -17.64 0.25 -0.17
N ALA A 160 -18.27 0.41 -1.34
CA ALA A 160 -19.73 0.47 -1.46
C ALA A 160 -20.43 -0.81 -0.97
N ASN A 161 -19.85 -1.98 -1.24
CA ASN A 161 -20.44 -3.25 -0.86
C ASN A 161 -20.17 -3.66 0.60
N LEU A 162 -19.01 -3.30 1.15
CA LEU A 162 -18.63 -3.69 2.51
C LEU A 162 -19.16 -2.71 3.56
N SER A 163 -19.22 -1.40 3.25
CA SER A 163 -19.72 -0.38 4.18
C SER A 163 -21.21 -0.50 4.51
N GLN A 164 -21.97 -1.14 3.63
CA GLN A 164 -23.41 -1.37 3.84
C GLN A 164 -23.73 -2.63 4.65
N ASN A 165 -22.71 -3.46 4.94
CA ASN A 165 -22.92 -4.69 5.69
C ASN A 165 -22.81 -4.43 7.20
N ALA A 166 -23.91 -4.65 7.94
CA ALA A 166 -23.98 -4.39 9.39
C ALA A 166 -23.01 -5.23 10.22
N ASP A 167 -22.58 -6.39 9.70
CA ASP A 167 -21.66 -7.33 10.35
C ASP A 167 -20.19 -7.03 10.07
N ILE A 168 -19.90 -5.93 9.34
CA ILE A 168 -18.55 -5.48 9.01
C ILE A 168 -18.25 -4.16 9.73
N ASP A 169 -17.06 -4.10 10.32
CA ASP A 169 -16.41 -2.88 10.80
C ASP A 169 -15.33 -2.52 9.75
N LEU A 170 -15.70 -1.61 8.84
CA LEU A 170 -14.87 -1.21 7.70
C LEU A 170 -14.05 0.03 8.02
N ASP A 171 -12.76 -0.05 7.79
CA ASP A 171 -11.81 1.04 7.91
C ASP A 171 -10.96 1.16 6.65
N CYS A 172 -10.35 2.32 6.42
CA CYS A 172 -9.56 2.59 5.23
C CYS A 172 -8.25 3.30 5.59
N THR A 173 -7.19 2.96 4.85
CA THR A 173 -5.91 3.64 4.88
C THR A 173 -5.47 3.91 3.46
N VAL A 174 -5.09 5.13 3.14
CA VAL A 174 -4.73 5.51 1.78
C VAL A 174 -3.21 5.66 1.64
N VAL A 175 -2.65 5.09 0.57
CA VAL A 175 -1.24 5.28 0.21
C VAL A 175 -1.19 5.98 -1.15
N THR A 176 -0.81 7.26 -1.14
CA THR A 176 -0.84 8.14 -2.33
C THR A 176 0.20 9.25 -2.21
N ASP A 177 0.41 10.04 -3.26
CA ASP A 177 1.22 11.26 -3.19
C ASP A 177 0.51 12.30 -2.33
N LEU A 178 1.05 12.58 -1.16
CA LEU A 178 0.47 13.56 -0.22
C LEU A 178 0.76 15.02 -0.61
N LYS A 179 1.62 15.25 -1.60
CA LYS A 179 1.92 16.59 -2.14
C LYS A 179 1.06 16.93 -3.35
N ALA A 180 0.32 15.94 -3.89
CA ALA A 180 -0.58 16.20 -5.01
C ALA A 180 -1.65 17.23 -4.63
N PRO A 181 -2.04 18.15 -5.54
CA PRO A 181 -3.17 19.04 -5.30
C PRO A 181 -4.42 18.20 -4.98
N VAL A 182 -5.05 18.49 -3.83
CA VAL A 182 -6.16 17.67 -3.30
C VAL A 182 -7.31 17.59 -4.31
N GLU A 183 -7.59 18.68 -5.02
CA GLU A 183 -8.63 18.75 -6.06
C GLU A 183 -8.42 17.76 -7.21
N ASN A 184 -7.18 17.29 -7.44
CA ASN A 184 -6.81 16.37 -8.50
C ASN A 184 -6.52 14.95 -7.99
N ALA A 185 -6.67 14.71 -6.68
CA ALA A 185 -6.32 13.45 -6.02
C ALA A 185 -7.51 12.84 -5.25
N PRO A 186 -8.44 12.15 -5.93
CA PRO A 186 -9.66 11.60 -5.31
C PRO A 186 -9.43 10.76 -4.05
N LEU A 187 -8.38 9.94 -4.01
CA LEU A 187 -8.05 9.17 -2.81
C LEU A 187 -7.67 10.07 -1.64
N LEU A 188 -6.94 11.16 -1.90
CA LEU A 188 -6.55 12.11 -0.86
C LEU A 188 -7.78 12.89 -0.36
N GLN A 189 -8.68 13.31 -1.27
CA GLN A 189 -9.96 13.95 -0.91
C GLN A 189 -10.80 13.07 0.02
N LEU A 190 -10.92 11.78 -0.33
CA LEU A 190 -11.68 10.84 0.49
C LEU A 190 -11.03 10.64 1.86
N ALA A 191 -9.70 10.50 1.91
CA ALA A 191 -8.98 10.35 3.16
C ALA A 191 -9.14 11.57 4.08
N GLU A 192 -9.12 12.78 3.53
CA GLU A 192 -9.37 14.01 4.30
C GLU A 192 -10.81 14.10 4.79
N LYS A 193 -11.76 13.80 3.89
CA LYS A 193 -13.20 13.86 4.22
C LYS A 193 -13.59 12.90 5.35
N PHE A 194 -13.01 11.69 5.35
CA PHE A 194 -13.36 10.64 6.30
C PHE A 194 -12.37 10.49 7.46
N GLY A 195 -11.29 11.28 7.47
CA GLY A 195 -10.26 11.21 8.52
C GLY A 195 -9.43 9.93 8.49
N TRP A 196 -9.27 9.29 7.32
CA TRP A 196 -8.47 8.08 7.18
C TRP A 196 -6.97 8.37 7.27
N GLU A 197 -6.22 7.42 7.80
CA GLU A 197 -4.76 7.52 7.83
C GLU A 197 -4.18 7.50 6.41
N ARG A 198 -3.09 8.25 6.22
CA ARG A 198 -2.46 8.49 4.93
C ARG A 198 -0.97 8.21 5.00
N PHE A 199 -0.45 7.50 4.00
CA PHE A 199 0.97 7.25 3.80
C PHE A 199 1.40 7.76 2.43
N ASP A 200 2.67 8.17 2.33
CA ASP A 200 3.17 8.97 1.22
C ASP A 200 3.87 8.14 0.16
N ILE A 201 3.52 8.34 -1.10
CA ILE A 201 4.31 7.88 -2.24
C ILE A 201 5.19 9.03 -2.69
N LYS A 202 6.43 9.04 -2.23
CA LYS A 202 7.38 10.12 -2.48
C LYS A 202 7.58 10.39 -3.96
N GLU A 203 7.70 11.67 -4.31
CA GLU A 203 8.20 12.11 -5.60
C GLU A 203 9.58 11.52 -5.88
N GLY A 204 9.94 11.34 -7.16
CA GLY A 204 11.23 10.74 -7.54
C GLY A 204 11.36 9.24 -7.29
N ILE A 205 10.28 8.55 -6.85
CA ILE A 205 10.22 7.10 -6.73
C ILE A 205 9.25 6.56 -7.76
N GLY A 206 9.76 5.77 -8.71
CA GLY A 206 8.94 5.04 -9.66
C GLY A 206 8.17 3.91 -8.98
N GLY A 207 6.96 3.59 -9.49
CA GLY A 207 6.09 2.59 -8.88
C GLY A 207 6.76 1.24 -8.59
N ARG A 208 7.62 0.76 -9.51
CA ARG A 208 8.36 -0.51 -9.34
C ARG A 208 9.45 -0.47 -8.27
N PHE A 209 9.86 0.71 -7.81
CA PHE A 209 10.91 0.90 -6.81
C PHE A 209 10.38 1.25 -5.42
N CYS A 210 9.06 1.40 -5.25
CA CYS A 210 8.48 1.87 -3.99
C CYS A 210 8.38 0.79 -2.88
N ILE A 211 8.83 -0.43 -3.14
CA ILE A 211 8.75 -1.56 -2.20
C ILE A 211 9.38 -1.28 -0.84
N MET A 212 10.47 -0.49 -0.80
CA MET A 212 11.18 -0.14 0.42
C MET A 212 10.73 1.20 1.02
N THR A 213 9.56 1.69 0.64
CA THR A 213 8.95 2.92 1.18
C THR A 213 7.52 2.63 1.64
N ASP A 214 6.77 3.62 2.09
CA ASP A 214 5.44 3.44 2.66
C ASP A 214 4.54 2.45 1.90
N PRO A 215 4.45 2.45 0.55
CA PRO A 215 3.65 1.48 -0.19
C PRO A 215 3.97 0.01 0.13
N GLY A 216 5.25 -0.35 0.22
CA GLY A 216 5.66 -1.71 0.56
C GLY A 216 5.69 -1.96 2.06
N LEU A 217 6.19 -0.99 2.83
CA LEU A 217 6.34 -1.12 4.27
C LEU A 217 4.99 -1.26 5.01
N VAL A 218 3.89 -0.70 4.45
CA VAL A 218 2.53 -0.94 4.97
C VAL A 218 2.14 -2.42 4.91
N THR A 219 2.58 -3.16 3.88
CA THR A 219 2.37 -4.61 3.81
C THR A 219 3.20 -5.34 4.88
N MET A 220 4.46 -4.94 5.09
CA MET A 220 5.30 -5.49 6.18
C MET A 220 4.67 -5.22 7.54
N ALA A 221 4.13 -4.00 7.75
CA ALA A 221 3.42 -3.63 8.97
C ALA A 221 2.20 -4.52 9.23
N ALA A 222 1.42 -4.85 8.19
CA ALA A 222 0.26 -5.73 8.29
C ALA A 222 0.64 -7.19 8.57
N LEU A 223 1.78 -7.65 8.05
CA LEU A 223 2.35 -8.97 8.31
C LEU A 223 2.93 -9.13 9.73
N GLY A 224 3.15 -8.02 10.43
CA GLY A 224 3.84 -8.04 11.72
C GLY A 224 5.36 -8.16 11.59
N GLY A 225 5.90 -7.84 10.42
CA GLY A 225 7.34 -7.80 10.19
C GLY A 225 8.01 -6.64 10.92
N ASP A 226 9.29 -6.78 11.16
CA ASP A 226 10.16 -5.70 11.64
C ASP A 226 10.43 -4.72 10.49
N ILE A 227 10.30 -3.41 10.75
CA ILE A 227 10.35 -2.35 9.74
C ILE A 227 11.54 -1.43 10.02
#